data_51a7e17fbd58e183ea04e9463c52455d
#
_entry.id   51a7e17fbd58e183ea04e9463c52455d
#
_cell.length_a   1.000
_cell.length_b   1.000
_cell.length_c   1.000
_cell.angle_alpha   90.00
_cell.angle_beta   90.00
_cell.angle_gamma   90.00
#
_symmetry.space_group_name_H-M   'P 1'
#
loop_
_entity.id
_entity.type
_entity.pdbx_description
1 polymer ?
#
loop_
_entity_poly.entity_id
_entity_poly.type
_entity_poly.pdbx_seq_one_letter_code
_entity_poly.pdbx_strand_id
1 'polypeptide(L)'
;QFQILPIIGINIGIFDFSITNGVIILSIGLGSFIFVLYSLLSEQGNFYVVPNRIQYIVEVIYSVVYGLLNDNVGPVGKSFFPYVFCLFSFILISNIIGLVPYSFTVTSHLIVTFALALMTFIGINIICVREHSVNIFSLFLPPGSSMVLALLLVPIELVSYIFRPISLSVRLFANMMAGHTLLKVIAGFAWTMLLAGGGLLIAHTIPLAILVVLMLLELGVAAIQAYVFTILTCIYLNDAIHLH
;
A
#
# COMPACT_ATOMS: atom_id res chain seq x y z
N GLN A 1 -15.56 -10.99 7.76
CA GLN A 1 -14.19 -10.60 7.37
C GLN A 1 -13.95 -9.10 7.50
N PHE A 2 -14.96 -8.25 7.29
CA PHE A 2 -14.84 -6.78 7.31
C PHE A 2 -15.35 -6.15 8.62
N GLN A 3 -15.85 -6.92 9.59
CA GLN A 3 -16.29 -6.38 10.87
C GLN A 3 -15.11 -6.21 11.82
N ILE A 4 -14.94 -5.00 12.34
CA ILE A 4 -13.97 -4.69 13.37
C ILE A 4 -14.57 -5.14 14.71
N LEU A 5 -14.00 -6.17 15.31
CA LEU A 5 -14.42 -6.70 16.59
C LEU A 5 -13.37 -6.35 17.66
N PRO A 6 -13.75 -5.72 18.77
CA PRO A 6 -12.85 -5.54 19.89
C PRO A 6 -12.62 -6.90 20.58
N ILE A 7 -11.36 -7.32 20.69
CA ILE A 7 -10.98 -8.56 21.39
C ILE A 7 -10.71 -8.25 22.86
N ILE A 8 -10.01 -7.16 23.13
CA ILE A 8 -9.78 -6.66 24.48
C ILE A 8 -10.29 -5.23 24.52
N GLY A 9 -11.39 -5.01 25.22
CA GLY A 9 -11.97 -3.67 25.41
C GLY A 9 -11.17 -2.88 26.43
N ILE A 10 -10.57 -1.76 26.05
CA ILE A 10 -9.88 -0.80 26.92
C ILE A 10 -10.49 0.57 26.67
N ASN A 11 -11.45 0.95 27.51
CA ASN A 11 -12.10 2.26 27.43
C ASN A 11 -11.51 3.20 28.48
N ILE A 12 -10.87 4.27 28.04
CA ILE A 12 -10.32 5.32 28.89
C ILE A 12 -11.12 6.61 28.66
N GLY A 13 -12.20 6.78 29.42
CA GLY A 13 -13.09 7.93 29.30
C GLY A 13 -13.81 7.97 27.94
N ILE A 14 -13.54 9.00 27.14
CA ILE A 14 -14.15 9.20 25.79
C ILE A 14 -13.40 8.43 24.70
N PHE A 15 -12.16 8.02 24.97
CA PHE A 15 -11.31 7.35 23.98
C PHE A 15 -11.37 5.83 24.15
N ASP A 16 -11.61 5.14 23.04
CA ASP A 16 -11.63 3.68 22.94
C ASP A 16 -10.27 3.20 22.39
N PHE A 17 -9.46 2.58 23.25
CA PHE A 17 -8.17 1.98 22.93
C PHE A 17 -8.26 0.46 22.83
N SER A 18 -9.43 -0.08 22.52
CA SER A 18 -9.63 -1.51 22.44
C SER A 18 -8.74 -2.15 21.37
N ILE A 19 -8.13 -3.28 21.71
CA ILE A 19 -7.36 -4.08 20.76
C ILE A 19 -8.35 -4.83 19.87
N THR A 20 -8.36 -4.45 18.58
CA THR A 20 -9.24 -5.04 17.57
C THR A 20 -8.53 -6.16 16.82
N ASN A 21 -9.31 -7.02 16.15
CA ASN A 21 -8.82 -8.07 15.26
C ASN A 21 -7.87 -7.53 14.18
N GLY A 22 -8.13 -6.32 13.65
CA GLY A 22 -7.28 -5.68 12.65
C GLY A 22 -5.89 -5.34 13.16
N VAL A 23 -5.81 -4.79 14.39
CA VAL A 23 -4.52 -4.46 15.02
C VAL A 23 -3.68 -5.72 15.26
N ILE A 24 -4.31 -6.83 15.68
CA ILE A 24 -3.59 -8.08 15.92
C ILE A 24 -3.02 -8.64 14.63
N ILE A 25 -3.81 -8.72 13.57
CA ILE A 25 -3.34 -9.24 12.28
C ILE A 25 -2.23 -8.37 11.70
N LEU A 26 -2.37 -7.07 11.80
CA LEU A 26 -1.34 -6.13 11.35
C LEU A 26 -0.05 -6.25 12.16
N SER A 27 -0.15 -6.40 13.48
CA SER A 27 1.01 -6.59 14.35
C SER A 27 1.74 -7.91 14.10
N ILE A 28 1.00 -9.00 13.82
CA ILE A 28 1.58 -10.28 13.43
C ILE A 28 2.32 -10.15 12.09
N GLY A 29 1.73 -9.46 11.11
CA GLY A 29 2.35 -9.25 9.81
C GLY A 29 3.64 -8.45 9.88
N LEU A 30 3.60 -7.30 10.54
CA LEU A 30 4.79 -6.48 10.75
C LEU A 30 5.83 -7.20 11.61
N GLY A 31 5.40 -7.89 12.66
CA GLY A 31 6.29 -8.67 13.52
C GLY A 31 7.01 -9.79 12.75
N SER A 32 6.32 -10.50 11.86
CA SER A 32 6.93 -11.52 11.02
C SER A 32 7.98 -10.94 10.07
N PHE A 33 7.73 -9.77 9.49
CA PHE A 33 8.70 -9.09 8.62
C PHE A 33 9.93 -8.60 9.39
N ILE A 34 9.74 -7.97 10.53
CA ILE A 34 10.83 -7.54 11.41
C ILE A 34 11.64 -8.74 11.87
N PHE A 35 10.98 -9.85 12.19
CA PHE A 35 11.66 -11.09 12.57
C PHE A 35 12.53 -11.65 11.44
N VAL A 36 12.02 -11.63 10.19
CA VAL A 36 12.80 -12.04 9.00
C VAL A 36 14.02 -11.14 8.81
N LEU A 37 13.85 -9.81 8.90
CA LEU A 37 14.97 -8.87 8.80
C LEU A 37 15.98 -9.10 9.93
N TYR A 38 15.50 -9.29 11.17
CA TYR A 38 16.35 -9.53 12.33
C TYR A 38 17.12 -10.86 12.19
N SER A 39 16.49 -11.92 11.72
CA SER A 39 17.17 -13.21 11.52
C SER A 39 18.31 -13.12 10.51
N LEU A 40 18.16 -12.33 9.45
CA LEU A 40 19.23 -12.07 8.48
C LEU A 40 20.38 -11.26 9.07
N LEU A 41 20.08 -10.30 9.95
CA LEU A 41 21.11 -9.50 10.62
C LEU A 41 21.79 -10.25 11.77
N SER A 42 21.07 -11.17 12.43
CA SER A 42 21.52 -11.93 13.61
C SER A 42 22.44 -13.11 13.27
N GLU A 43 22.39 -13.67 12.06
CA GLU A 43 23.31 -14.73 11.62
C GLU A 43 24.72 -14.17 11.42
N GLN A 44 25.35 -13.71 12.50
CA GLN A 44 26.77 -13.31 12.65
C GLN A 44 27.32 -12.31 11.64
N GLY A 45 26.48 -11.44 11.07
CA GLY A 45 26.93 -10.37 10.19
C GLY A 45 27.50 -10.81 8.83
N ASN A 46 27.43 -12.10 8.51
CA ASN A 46 27.90 -12.62 7.24
C ASN A 46 26.74 -12.75 6.27
N PHE A 47 26.53 -11.73 5.46
CA PHE A 47 25.77 -11.89 4.22
C PHE A 47 26.54 -12.89 3.35
N TYR A 48 25.90 -14.02 3.03
CA TYR A 48 26.49 -14.98 2.14
C TYR A 48 26.64 -14.38 0.73
N VAL A 49 27.80 -14.57 0.10
CA VAL A 49 28.03 -14.17 -1.30
C VAL A 49 27.05 -14.87 -2.25
N VAL A 50 26.67 -16.11 -1.91
CA VAL A 50 25.55 -16.82 -2.56
C VAL A 50 24.35 -16.73 -1.64
N PRO A 51 23.32 -15.92 -1.98
CA PRO A 51 22.21 -15.62 -1.08
C PRO A 51 21.37 -16.87 -0.77
N ASN A 52 21.02 -17.05 0.49
CA ASN A 52 19.98 -18.00 0.90
C ASN A 52 18.61 -17.54 0.37
N ARG A 53 17.61 -18.43 0.31
CA ARG A 53 16.27 -18.14 -0.23
C ARG A 53 15.61 -16.90 0.44
N ILE A 54 15.74 -16.77 1.76
CA ILE A 54 15.19 -15.65 2.51
C ILE A 54 15.98 -14.37 2.20
N GLN A 55 17.31 -14.44 2.17
CA GLN A 55 18.19 -13.33 1.80
C GLN A 55 17.88 -12.84 0.39
N TYR A 56 17.69 -13.75 -0.57
CA TYR A 56 17.35 -13.40 -1.94
C TYR A 56 16.03 -12.61 -2.04
N ILE A 57 14.98 -13.02 -1.31
CA ILE A 57 13.70 -12.28 -1.30
C ILE A 57 13.89 -10.84 -0.80
N VAL A 58 14.65 -10.66 0.29
CA VAL A 58 14.90 -9.32 0.85
C VAL A 58 15.77 -8.48 -0.07
N GLU A 59 16.78 -9.08 -0.71
CA GLU A 59 17.61 -8.40 -1.70
C GLU A 59 16.82 -7.95 -2.94
N VAL A 60 15.88 -8.78 -3.41
CA VAL A 60 14.96 -8.40 -4.50
C VAL A 60 14.10 -7.20 -4.10
N ILE A 61 13.48 -7.23 -2.92
CA ILE A 61 12.68 -6.12 -2.42
C ILE A 61 13.54 -4.85 -2.30
N TYR A 62 14.74 -4.98 -1.75
CA TYR A 62 15.69 -3.87 -1.62
C TYR A 62 16.06 -3.28 -2.99
N SER A 63 16.40 -4.12 -3.96
CA SER A 63 16.80 -3.68 -5.30
C SER A 63 15.67 -2.98 -6.05
N VAL A 64 14.43 -3.46 -5.92
CA VAL A 64 13.24 -2.83 -6.50
C VAL A 64 13.03 -1.44 -5.90
N VAL A 65 13.05 -1.30 -4.58
CA VAL A 65 12.82 0.00 -3.92
C VAL A 65 13.98 0.97 -4.20
N TYR A 66 15.21 0.47 -4.20
CA TYR A 66 16.39 1.29 -4.53
C TYR A 66 16.34 1.80 -5.97
N GLY A 67 15.98 0.93 -6.93
CA GLY A 67 15.78 1.31 -8.32
C GLY A 67 14.71 2.39 -8.47
N LEU A 68 13.53 2.17 -7.87
CA LEU A 68 12.43 3.15 -7.87
C LEU A 68 12.86 4.53 -7.38
N LEU A 69 13.60 4.57 -6.30
CA LEU A 69 14.02 5.83 -5.69
C LEU A 69 15.12 6.52 -6.51
N ASN A 70 16.09 5.75 -7.03
CA ASN A 70 17.16 6.29 -7.84
C ASN A 70 16.67 6.82 -9.19
N ASP A 71 15.70 6.12 -9.80
CA ASP A 71 15.15 6.51 -11.12
C ASP A 71 14.23 7.74 -11.04
N ASN A 72 13.51 7.93 -9.91
CA ASN A 72 12.56 9.03 -9.77
C ASN A 72 13.13 10.24 -9.05
N VAL A 73 13.96 10.06 -8.01
CA VAL A 73 14.45 11.17 -7.15
C VAL A 73 15.94 11.45 -7.35
N GLY A 74 16.68 10.46 -7.87
CA GLY A 74 18.12 10.58 -8.07
C GLY A 74 18.95 10.49 -6.77
N PRO A 75 20.20 11.01 -6.77
CA PRO A 75 21.14 10.80 -5.65
C PRO A 75 20.71 11.46 -4.34
N VAL A 76 19.91 12.54 -4.38
CA VAL A 76 19.37 13.23 -3.20
C VAL A 76 18.37 12.36 -2.46
N GLY A 77 17.68 11.50 -3.18
CA GLY A 77 16.67 10.57 -2.64
C GLY A 77 17.24 9.52 -1.69
N LYS A 78 18.55 9.23 -1.72
CA LYS A 78 19.16 8.17 -0.88
C LYS A 78 18.91 8.35 0.62
N SER A 79 18.77 9.56 1.09
CA SER A 79 18.46 9.86 2.49
C SER A 79 17.04 9.42 2.89
N PHE A 80 16.10 9.35 1.93
CA PHE A 80 14.73 8.95 2.13
C PHE A 80 14.46 7.46 1.90
N PHE A 81 15.50 6.70 1.54
CA PHE A 81 15.41 5.26 1.28
C PHE A 81 14.74 4.48 2.43
N PRO A 82 15.10 4.66 3.72
CA PRO A 82 14.48 3.91 4.80
C PRO A 82 12.97 4.13 4.89
N TYR A 83 12.52 5.36 4.66
CA TYR A 83 11.09 5.71 4.66
C TYR A 83 10.34 5.00 3.54
N VAL A 84 10.86 5.09 2.31
CA VAL A 84 10.24 4.48 1.12
C VAL A 84 10.24 2.95 1.23
N PHE A 85 11.31 2.37 1.76
CA PHE A 85 11.41 0.93 1.99
C PHE A 85 10.40 0.43 3.03
N CYS A 86 10.26 1.13 4.16
CA CYS A 86 9.26 0.80 5.17
C CYS A 86 7.83 0.90 4.60
N LEU A 87 7.54 1.94 3.83
CA LEU A 87 6.24 2.15 3.23
C LEU A 87 5.89 1.05 2.21
N PHE A 88 6.81 0.72 1.30
CA PHE A 88 6.63 -0.37 0.34
C PHE A 88 6.39 -1.70 1.04
N SER A 89 7.24 -2.04 2.00
CA SER A 89 7.16 -3.30 2.73
C SER A 89 5.88 -3.40 3.55
N PHE A 90 5.44 -2.31 4.18
CA PHE A 90 4.20 -2.26 4.94
C PHE A 90 2.99 -2.56 4.05
N ILE A 91 2.87 -1.89 2.90
CA ILE A 91 1.75 -2.08 1.97
C ILE A 91 1.78 -3.49 1.38
N LEU A 92 2.95 -3.95 0.94
CA LEU A 92 3.11 -5.28 0.35
C LEU A 92 2.68 -6.38 1.32
N ILE A 93 3.15 -6.33 2.57
CA ILE A 93 2.83 -7.32 3.59
C ILE A 93 1.36 -7.25 3.97
N SER A 94 0.82 -6.05 4.17
CA SER A 94 -0.60 -5.88 4.52
C SER A 94 -1.52 -6.42 3.42
N ASN A 95 -1.16 -6.24 2.15
CA ASN A 95 -1.91 -6.78 1.02
C ASN A 95 -1.79 -8.31 0.94
N ILE A 96 -0.57 -8.87 1.09
CA ILE A 96 -0.36 -10.33 1.02
C ILE A 96 -1.09 -11.05 2.17
N ILE A 97 -1.04 -10.51 3.40
CA ILE A 97 -1.76 -11.10 4.53
C ILE A 97 -3.27 -11.03 4.30
N GLY A 98 -3.73 -9.91 3.71
CA GLY A 98 -5.13 -9.78 3.32
C GLY A 98 -5.62 -10.84 2.35
N LEU A 99 -4.77 -11.37 1.47
CA LEU A 99 -5.12 -12.42 0.51
C LEU A 99 -5.35 -13.80 1.13
N VAL A 100 -4.92 -14.02 2.38
CA VAL A 100 -5.16 -15.29 3.07
C VAL A 100 -6.68 -15.49 3.24
N PRO A 101 -7.25 -16.61 2.78
CA PRO A 101 -8.69 -16.86 2.90
C PRO A 101 -9.13 -16.77 4.36
N TYR A 102 -10.26 -16.07 4.59
CA TYR A 102 -10.84 -15.81 5.92
C TYR A 102 -10.05 -14.89 6.85
N SER A 103 -8.89 -14.37 6.45
CA SER A 103 -8.18 -13.35 7.22
C SER A 103 -8.92 -12.01 7.19
N PHE A 104 -8.65 -11.17 8.18
CA PHE A 104 -9.12 -9.79 8.21
C PHE A 104 -8.20 -8.94 7.33
N THR A 105 -8.77 -8.24 6.36
CA THR A 105 -8.02 -7.37 5.46
C THR A 105 -7.99 -5.94 6.01
N VAL A 106 -6.84 -5.50 6.47
CA VAL A 106 -6.67 -4.16 7.03
C VAL A 106 -6.82 -3.09 5.94
N THR A 107 -6.28 -3.36 4.75
CA THR A 107 -6.32 -2.46 3.59
C THR A 107 -7.69 -2.39 2.90
N SER A 108 -8.66 -3.21 3.31
CA SER A 108 -10.06 -3.11 2.86
C SER A 108 -10.86 -2.05 3.63
N HIS A 109 -10.26 -1.35 4.59
CA HIS A 109 -10.90 -0.26 5.31
C HIS A 109 -10.40 1.09 4.77
N LEU A 110 -11.32 1.90 4.23
CA LEU A 110 -11.00 3.20 3.65
C LEU A 110 -10.30 4.12 4.64
N ILE A 111 -10.67 4.08 5.93
CA ILE A 111 -10.05 4.89 6.98
C ILE A 111 -8.55 4.60 7.10
N VAL A 112 -8.16 3.32 7.07
CA VAL A 112 -6.76 2.92 7.21
C VAL A 112 -5.94 3.34 6.00
N THR A 113 -6.44 3.08 4.80
CA THR A 113 -5.76 3.47 3.55
C THR A 113 -5.68 4.98 3.39
N PHE A 114 -6.72 5.69 3.83
CA PHE A 114 -6.74 7.16 3.82
C PHE A 114 -5.77 7.75 4.85
N ALA A 115 -5.72 7.20 6.06
CA ALA A 115 -4.75 7.61 7.08
C ALA A 115 -3.31 7.41 6.59
N LEU A 116 -3.02 6.26 5.93
CA LEU A 116 -1.71 6.00 5.34
C LEU A 116 -1.37 7.02 4.25
N ALA A 117 -2.29 7.28 3.32
CA ALA A 117 -2.09 8.25 2.25
C ALA A 117 -1.95 9.68 2.78
N LEU A 118 -2.70 10.05 3.82
CA LEU A 118 -2.54 11.35 4.48
C LEU A 118 -1.19 11.47 5.19
N MET A 119 -0.75 10.44 5.91
CA MET A 119 0.57 10.46 6.57
C MET A 119 1.71 10.65 5.56
N THR A 120 1.67 9.95 4.43
CA THR A 120 2.67 10.12 3.36
C THR A 120 2.61 11.52 2.77
N PHE A 121 1.42 12.03 2.50
CA PHE A 121 1.22 13.37 1.95
C PHE A 121 1.70 14.48 2.91
N ILE A 122 1.35 14.39 4.19
CA ILE A 122 1.80 15.33 5.22
C ILE A 122 3.33 15.27 5.37
N GLY A 123 3.91 14.05 5.37
CA GLY A 123 5.36 13.87 5.43
C GLY A 123 6.09 14.57 4.29
N ILE A 124 5.61 14.40 3.05
CA ILE A 124 6.16 15.07 1.87
C ILE A 124 6.01 16.60 1.97
N ASN A 125 4.86 17.09 2.44
CA ASN A 125 4.66 18.52 2.65
C ASN A 125 5.63 19.11 3.68
N ILE A 126 5.89 18.39 4.77
CA ILE A 126 6.86 18.84 5.79
C ILE A 126 8.26 18.94 5.18
N ILE A 127 8.65 17.97 4.35
CA ILE A 127 9.93 18.01 3.63
C ILE A 127 9.98 19.22 2.70
N CYS A 128 8.93 19.45 1.92
CA CYS A 128 8.83 20.58 1.00
C CYS A 128 8.94 21.94 1.73
N VAL A 129 8.25 22.09 2.87
CA VAL A 129 8.34 23.30 3.72
C VAL A 129 9.76 23.49 4.25
N ARG A 130 10.41 22.41 4.65
CA ARG A 130 11.77 22.45 5.20
C ARG A 130 12.81 22.87 4.16
N GLU A 131 12.70 22.38 2.93
CA GLU A 131 13.68 22.65 1.87
C GLU A 131 13.46 24.05 1.22
N HIS A 132 12.20 24.46 1.01
CA HIS A 132 11.88 25.64 0.19
C HIS A 132 11.25 26.80 0.96
N SER A 133 10.89 26.63 2.24
CA SER A 133 10.30 27.67 3.08
C SER A 133 9.12 28.39 2.40
N VAL A 134 9.24 29.69 2.11
CA VAL A 134 8.16 30.50 1.51
C VAL A 134 7.95 30.26 0.00
N ASN A 135 8.95 29.68 -0.68
CA ASN A 135 8.89 29.45 -2.13
C ASN A 135 7.97 28.30 -2.54
N ILE A 136 7.29 27.63 -1.60
CA ILE A 136 6.30 26.57 -1.88
C ILE A 136 5.19 27.05 -2.81
N PHE A 137 4.82 28.32 -2.75
CA PHE A 137 3.79 28.88 -3.63
C PHE A 137 4.17 28.87 -5.11
N SER A 138 5.46 28.77 -5.46
CA SER A 138 5.91 28.60 -6.84
C SER A 138 5.50 27.24 -7.44
N LEU A 139 5.20 26.24 -6.60
CA LEU A 139 4.68 24.94 -7.03
C LEU A 139 3.34 25.07 -7.78
N PHE A 140 2.53 26.08 -7.43
CA PHE A 140 1.23 26.34 -8.04
C PHE A 140 1.31 27.31 -9.23
N LEU A 141 2.49 27.90 -9.48
CA LEU A 141 2.66 28.96 -10.49
C LEU A 141 3.86 28.63 -11.38
N PRO A 142 3.67 27.98 -12.54
CA PRO A 142 4.78 27.71 -13.45
C PRO A 142 5.38 29.03 -13.98
N PRO A 143 6.71 29.12 -14.05
CA PRO A 143 7.42 30.32 -14.50
C PRO A 143 7.02 30.66 -15.94
N GLY A 144 6.67 31.92 -16.20
CA GLY A 144 6.31 32.43 -17.53
C GLY A 144 4.82 32.42 -17.84
N SER A 145 3.93 32.09 -16.91
CA SER A 145 2.47 32.19 -17.12
C SER A 145 1.98 33.61 -17.12
N SER A 146 1.07 33.99 -18.07
CA SER A 146 0.38 35.29 -18.04
C SER A 146 -0.58 35.33 -16.83
N MET A 147 -0.82 36.55 -16.31
CA MET A 147 -1.64 36.74 -15.10
C MET A 147 -3.06 36.19 -15.22
N VAL A 148 -3.63 36.24 -16.43
CA VAL A 148 -4.96 35.64 -16.73
C VAL A 148 -4.92 34.12 -16.70
N LEU A 149 -3.85 33.52 -17.22
CA LEU A 149 -3.67 32.08 -17.22
C LEU A 149 -3.41 31.54 -15.79
N ALA A 150 -2.64 32.27 -15.00
CA ALA A 150 -2.36 31.96 -13.60
C ALA A 150 -3.64 31.87 -12.76
N LEU A 151 -4.60 32.78 -12.97
CA LEU A 151 -5.88 32.77 -12.26
C LEU A 151 -6.69 31.51 -12.48
N LEU A 152 -6.57 30.89 -13.66
CA LEU A 152 -7.25 29.61 -13.98
C LEU A 152 -6.43 28.40 -13.54
N LEU A 153 -5.09 28.48 -13.65
CA LEU A 153 -4.20 27.34 -13.40
C LEU A 153 -4.07 27.02 -11.91
N VAL A 154 -3.93 28.04 -11.06
CA VAL A 154 -3.75 27.86 -9.60
C VAL A 154 -4.89 27.08 -8.94
N PRO A 155 -6.20 27.36 -9.19
CA PRO A 155 -7.27 26.55 -8.63
C PRO A 155 -7.24 25.09 -9.12
N ILE A 156 -6.90 24.84 -10.38
CA ILE A 156 -6.83 23.48 -10.94
C ILE A 156 -5.68 22.71 -10.30
N GLU A 157 -4.51 23.33 -10.17
CA GLU A 157 -3.33 22.72 -9.55
C GLU A 157 -3.61 22.40 -8.06
N LEU A 158 -4.23 23.34 -7.34
CA LEU A 158 -4.59 23.16 -5.93
C LEU A 158 -5.58 22.01 -5.74
N VAL A 159 -6.60 21.92 -6.58
CA VAL A 159 -7.56 20.80 -6.56
C VAL A 159 -6.83 19.48 -6.86
N SER A 160 -6.00 19.44 -7.91
CA SER A 160 -5.19 18.27 -8.27
C SER A 160 -4.31 17.83 -7.11
N TYR A 161 -3.66 18.77 -6.42
CA TYR A 161 -2.79 18.51 -5.28
C TYR A 161 -3.53 17.87 -4.10
N ILE A 162 -4.73 18.35 -3.75
CA ILE A 162 -5.57 17.78 -2.70
C ILE A 162 -6.10 16.40 -3.07
N PHE A 163 -6.37 16.16 -4.36
CA PHE A 163 -6.85 14.85 -4.84
C PHE A 163 -5.78 13.75 -4.84
N ARG A 164 -4.49 14.08 -4.76
CA ARG A 164 -3.39 13.11 -4.73
C ARG A 164 -3.56 12.05 -3.63
N PRO A 165 -3.68 12.39 -2.33
CA PRO A 165 -3.87 11.39 -1.27
C PRO A 165 -5.21 10.66 -1.37
N ILE A 166 -6.26 11.32 -1.82
CA ILE A 166 -7.58 10.72 -1.99
C ILE A 166 -7.52 9.61 -3.04
N SER A 167 -6.98 9.91 -4.23
CA SER A 167 -6.84 8.94 -5.32
C SER A 167 -5.98 7.75 -4.92
N LEU A 168 -4.89 8.00 -4.19
CA LEU A 168 -3.96 6.98 -3.72
C LEU A 168 -4.65 6.01 -2.74
N SER A 169 -5.40 6.57 -1.78
CA SER A 169 -6.16 5.83 -0.78
C SER A 169 -7.29 4.99 -1.40
N VAL A 170 -8.13 5.64 -2.24
CA VAL A 170 -9.28 4.98 -2.88
C VAL A 170 -8.83 3.85 -3.79
N ARG A 171 -7.71 4.00 -4.49
CA ARG A 171 -7.14 2.94 -5.35
C ARG A 171 -6.74 1.72 -4.52
N LEU A 172 -6.05 1.91 -3.39
CA LEU A 172 -5.63 0.81 -2.52
C LEU A 172 -6.85 0.10 -1.92
N PHE A 173 -7.81 0.86 -1.40
CA PHE A 173 -9.07 0.34 -0.85
C PHE A 173 -9.89 -0.42 -1.90
N ALA A 174 -10.15 0.20 -3.06
CA ALA A 174 -11.03 -0.34 -4.09
C ALA A 174 -10.50 -1.67 -4.65
N ASN A 175 -9.21 -1.77 -4.91
CA ASN A 175 -8.61 -3.00 -5.44
C ASN A 175 -8.76 -4.17 -4.46
N MET A 176 -8.47 -3.94 -3.18
CA MET A 176 -8.58 -5.00 -2.16
C MET A 176 -10.04 -5.37 -1.87
N MET A 177 -10.93 -4.38 -1.78
CA MET A 177 -12.36 -4.62 -1.53
C MET A 177 -13.02 -5.35 -2.71
N ALA A 178 -12.73 -4.90 -3.95
CA ALA A 178 -13.28 -5.51 -5.16
C ALA A 178 -12.79 -6.95 -5.34
N GLY A 179 -11.49 -7.22 -5.15
CA GLY A 179 -10.93 -8.56 -5.26
C GLY A 179 -11.59 -9.53 -4.29
N HIS A 180 -11.63 -9.18 -3.01
CA HIS A 180 -12.27 -10.05 -2.00
C HIS A 180 -13.77 -10.27 -2.22
N THR A 181 -14.51 -9.26 -2.64
CA THR A 181 -15.95 -9.41 -2.92
C THR A 181 -16.18 -10.32 -4.12
N LEU A 182 -15.39 -10.19 -5.17
CA LEU A 182 -15.47 -11.01 -6.38
C LEU A 182 -15.15 -12.48 -6.08
N LEU A 183 -14.07 -12.74 -5.31
CA LEU A 183 -13.73 -14.10 -4.87
C LEU A 183 -14.87 -14.74 -4.06
N LYS A 184 -15.49 -13.99 -3.13
CA LYS A 184 -16.63 -14.48 -2.33
C LYS A 184 -17.84 -14.81 -3.17
N VAL A 185 -18.19 -13.97 -4.13
CA VAL A 185 -19.35 -14.20 -5.02
C VAL A 185 -19.14 -15.47 -5.83
N ILE A 186 -17.95 -15.66 -6.43
CA ILE A 186 -17.68 -16.85 -7.24
C ILE A 186 -17.61 -18.12 -6.38
N ALA A 187 -16.98 -18.03 -5.19
CA ALA A 187 -16.94 -19.15 -4.25
C ALA A 187 -18.34 -19.54 -3.77
N GLY A 188 -19.20 -18.56 -3.48
CA GLY A 188 -20.61 -18.79 -3.12
C GLY A 188 -21.37 -19.45 -4.25
N PHE A 189 -21.18 -19.01 -5.50
CA PHE A 189 -21.79 -19.62 -6.67
C PHE A 189 -21.31 -21.07 -6.88
N ALA A 190 -20.02 -21.33 -6.76
CA ALA A 190 -19.47 -22.69 -6.83
C ALA A 190 -20.09 -23.60 -5.74
N TRP A 191 -20.25 -23.08 -4.53
CA TRP A 191 -20.86 -23.79 -3.41
C TRP A 191 -22.34 -24.13 -3.66
N THR A 192 -23.13 -23.20 -4.16
CA THR A 192 -24.57 -23.46 -4.49
C THR A 192 -24.73 -24.49 -5.60
N MET A 193 -23.84 -24.49 -6.61
CA MET A 193 -23.83 -25.52 -7.66
C MET A 193 -23.49 -26.91 -7.12
N LEU A 194 -22.57 -26.98 -6.17
CA LEU A 194 -22.20 -28.24 -5.51
C LEU A 194 -23.37 -28.84 -4.73
N LEU A 195 -24.13 -27.99 -4.00
CA LEU A 195 -25.30 -28.43 -3.21
C LEU A 195 -26.47 -28.87 -4.08
N ALA A 196 -26.62 -28.33 -5.29
CA ALA A 196 -27.70 -28.67 -6.20
C ALA A 196 -27.61 -30.10 -6.77
N GLY A 197 -26.43 -30.70 -6.77
CA GLY A 197 -26.18 -32.10 -7.16
C GLY A 197 -26.39 -32.37 -8.65
N GLY A 198 -26.45 -33.67 -9.04
CA GLY A 198 -26.69 -34.09 -10.42
C GLY A 198 -25.57 -33.67 -11.39
N GLY A 199 -25.95 -33.26 -12.62
CA GLY A 199 -25.00 -32.78 -13.64
C GLY A 199 -24.26 -31.51 -13.25
N LEU A 200 -24.78 -30.71 -12.32
CA LEU A 200 -24.14 -29.50 -11.80
C LEU A 200 -22.90 -29.79 -10.96
N LEU A 201 -22.77 -31.03 -10.47
CA LEU A 201 -21.59 -31.49 -9.75
C LEU A 201 -20.32 -31.53 -10.64
N ILE A 202 -20.47 -31.75 -11.95
CA ILE A 202 -19.35 -31.65 -12.90
C ILE A 202 -19.14 -30.18 -13.31
N ALA A 203 -20.23 -29.43 -13.47
CA ALA A 203 -20.18 -28.03 -13.89
C ALA A 203 -19.52 -27.10 -12.83
N HIS A 204 -19.54 -27.45 -11.52
CA HIS A 204 -18.94 -26.63 -10.47
C HIS A 204 -17.40 -26.53 -10.59
N THR A 205 -16.75 -27.43 -11.36
CA THR A 205 -15.29 -27.36 -11.59
C THR A 205 -14.88 -26.11 -12.35
N ILE A 206 -15.79 -25.57 -13.19
CA ILE A 206 -15.52 -24.33 -13.96
C ILE A 206 -15.37 -23.12 -13.04
N PRO A 207 -16.33 -22.78 -12.16
CA PRO A 207 -16.15 -21.69 -11.18
C PRO A 207 -14.95 -21.89 -10.24
N LEU A 208 -14.64 -23.14 -9.87
CA LEU A 208 -13.47 -23.43 -9.05
C LEU A 208 -12.16 -23.10 -9.78
N ALA A 209 -12.04 -23.47 -11.06
CA ALA A 209 -10.87 -23.12 -11.87
C ALA A 209 -10.74 -21.60 -12.02
N ILE A 210 -11.85 -20.89 -12.27
CA ILE A 210 -11.87 -19.44 -12.34
C ILE A 210 -11.41 -18.80 -11.01
N LEU A 211 -11.83 -19.35 -9.89
CA LEU A 211 -11.45 -18.87 -8.56
C LEU A 211 -9.93 -18.94 -8.34
N VAL A 212 -9.28 -20.04 -8.76
CA VAL A 212 -7.82 -20.20 -8.67
C VAL A 212 -7.11 -19.15 -9.55
N VAL A 213 -7.57 -18.95 -10.78
CA VAL A 213 -7.00 -17.93 -11.68
C VAL A 213 -7.14 -16.52 -11.08
N LEU A 214 -8.30 -16.22 -10.50
CA LEU A 214 -8.55 -14.94 -9.85
C LEU A 214 -7.68 -14.71 -8.61
N MET A 215 -7.45 -15.74 -7.79
CA MET A 215 -6.52 -15.63 -6.66
C MET A 215 -5.10 -15.29 -7.10
N LEU A 216 -4.62 -15.90 -8.19
CA LEU A 216 -3.30 -15.58 -8.75
C LEU A 216 -3.25 -14.15 -9.30
N LEU A 217 -4.33 -13.72 -9.97
CA LEU A 217 -4.44 -12.35 -10.47
C LEU A 217 -4.45 -11.35 -9.31
N GLU A 218 -5.20 -11.63 -8.24
CA GLU A 218 -5.28 -10.75 -7.06
C GLU A 218 -3.93 -10.63 -6.35
N LEU A 219 -3.14 -11.71 -6.29
CA LEU A 219 -1.76 -11.67 -5.79
C LEU A 219 -0.89 -10.72 -6.64
N GLY A 220 -1.00 -10.80 -7.96
CA GLY A 220 -0.30 -9.87 -8.86
C GLY A 220 -0.72 -8.42 -8.63
N VAL A 221 -2.02 -8.17 -8.52
CA VAL A 221 -2.57 -6.82 -8.25
C VAL A 221 -2.08 -6.30 -6.91
N ALA A 222 -2.01 -7.13 -5.87
CA ALA A 222 -1.50 -6.75 -4.54
C ALA A 222 -0.05 -6.25 -4.59
N ALA A 223 0.81 -6.94 -5.34
CA ALA A 223 2.20 -6.53 -5.55
C ALA A 223 2.32 -5.25 -6.38
N ILE A 224 1.59 -5.17 -7.51
CA ILE A 224 1.56 -3.99 -8.37
C ILE A 224 1.03 -2.78 -7.59
N GLN A 225 0.06 -2.95 -6.71
CA GLN A 225 -0.50 -1.85 -5.93
C GLN A 225 0.51 -1.26 -4.93
N ALA A 226 1.32 -2.10 -4.28
CA ALA A 226 2.41 -1.64 -3.44
C ALA A 226 3.46 -0.86 -4.26
N TYR A 227 3.79 -1.35 -5.44
CA TYR A 227 4.71 -0.70 -6.38
C TYR A 227 4.19 0.67 -6.84
N VAL A 228 2.91 0.74 -7.30
CA VAL A 228 2.30 1.99 -7.79
C VAL A 228 2.18 3.03 -6.68
N PHE A 229 1.83 2.61 -5.46
CA PHE A 229 1.77 3.53 -4.32
C PHE A 229 3.15 4.15 -4.05
N THR A 230 4.19 3.33 -4.06
CA THR A 230 5.55 3.75 -3.76
C THR A 230 6.14 4.64 -4.86
N ILE A 231 5.93 4.31 -6.14
CA ILE A 231 6.43 5.14 -7.24
C ILE A 231 5.77 6.52 -7.24
N LEU A 232 4.46 6.59 -6.98
CA LEU A 232 3.77 7.88 -6.86
C LEU A 232 4.30 8.70 -5.67
N THR A 233 4.58 8.05 -4.54
CA THR A 233 5.22 8.72 -3.40
C THR A 233 6.62 9.25 -3.76
N CYS A 234 7.41 8.50 -4.53
CA CYS A 234 8.73 8.96 -5.01
C CYS A 234 8.60 10.14 -5.98
N ILE A 235 7.62 10.14 -6.88
CA ILE A 235 7.37 11.25 -7.80
C ILE A 235 6.98 12.51 -7.00
N TYR A 236 6.08 12.40 -6.03
CA TYR A 236 5.70 13.53 -5.19
C TYR A 236 6.86 14.04 -4.32
N LEU A 237 7.73 13.14 -3.88
CA LEU A 237 8.95 13.49 -3.17
C LEU A 237 9.92 14.26 -4.08
N ASN A 238 10.05 13.84 -5.33
CA ASN A 238 10.86 14.55 -6.33
C ASN A 238 10.32 15.97 -6.60
N ASP A 239 9.00 16.09 -6.80
CA ASP A 239 8.33 17.39 -6.97
C ASP A 239 8.56 18.32 -5.75
N ALA A 240 8.63 17.73 -4.54
CA ALA A 240 8.86 18.47 -3.31
C ALA A 240 10.33 18.91 -3.13
N ILE A 241 11.28 18.17 -3.67
CA ILE A 241 12.72 18.48 -3.58
C ILE A 241 13.14 19.44 -4.70
N HIS A 242 12.67 19.19 -5.92
CA HIS A 242 12.98 19.98 -7.10
C HIS A 242 11.74 20.82 -7.50
N LEU A 243 11.62 22.01 -6.94
CA LEU A 243 10.64 22.99 -7.39
C LEU A 243 11.01 23.45 -8.81
N HIS A 244 10.03 23.41 -9.74
CA HIS A 244 10.16 23.94 -11.09
C HIS A 244 10.27 25.45 -11.12
#